data_99ed2191dbb89967d885ec1338b60510
#
_entry.id   99ed2191dbb89967d885ec1338b60510
#
_cell.length_a   1.000
_cell.length_b   1.000
_cell.length_c   1.000
_cell.angle_alpha   90.00
_cell.angle_beta   90.00
_cell.angle_gamma   90.00
#
_symmetry.space_group_name_H-M   'P 1'
#
loop_
_entity.id
_entity.type
_entity.pdbx_description
1 polymer ?
#
loop_
_entity_poly.entity_id
_entity_poly.type
_entity_poly.pdbx_seq_one_letter_code
_entity_poly.pdbx_strand_id
1 'polypeptide(L)'
;IIFQEKAAILKPLGDIFLNLLLVIIVPLIFLTITTSITKMKTPKRLGKIMITIIIVFLITSIIAVFIGFASTYFVKLVNPEDGENIKQSLEEDTEVENASTDVEEEKEPTIAERTVNLLTVNDFSKLLSKDNIIAVLVFSILFGVAINMAGEKGKPVKEFVQSANEVIQNIVKIIMYYAPIGLGCYFAAFVGSFGASIAVGYLKTFIVYTIVAVAFYFIMYTIYAWIAGGTRGIKAFWKNAIPSTLTALATCSSAASIPVNIECSKKMGVPED
;
A
#
# COMPACT_ATOMS: atom_id res chain seq x y z
N ILE A 1 22.90 20.74 5.78
CA ILE A 1 23.03 22.15 6.19
C ILE A 1 24.14 22.87 5.39
N ILE A 2 25.27 22.21 5.06
CA ILE A 2 26.41 22.86 4.36
C ILE A 2 26.17 23.05 2.84
N PHE A 3 25.17 22.38 2.25
CA PHE A 3 24.94 22.32 0.79
C PHE A 3 23.50 22.67 0.38
N GLN A 4 22.81 23.59 1.10
CA GLN A 4 21.39 23.86 0.87
C GLN A 4 21.01 24.05 -0.62
N GLU A 5 21.66 24.96 -1.33
CA GLU A 5 21.38 25.17 -2.77
C GLU A 5 21.97 24.10 -3.69
N LYS A 6 23.08 23.47 -3.28
CA LYS A 6 23.74 22.42 -4.08
C LYS A 6 23.07 21.05 -3.94
N ALA A 7 22.20 20.85 -2.92
CA ALA A 7 21.47 19.60 -2.75
C ALA A 7 20.42 19.39 -3.87
N ALA A 8 19.93 20.46 -4.50
CA ALA A 8 19.04 20.38 -5.66
C ALA A 8 19.65 19.61 -6.85
N ILE A 9 20.99 19.60 -6.98
CA ILE A 9 21.71 18.82 -8.00
C ILE A 9 21.46 17.29 -7.83
N LEU A 10 21.12 16.84 -6.63
CA LEU A 10 20.84 15.43 -6.34
C LEU A 10 19.39 15.03 -6.68
N LYS A 11 18.50 16.00 -6.90
CA LYS A 11 17.08 15.75 -7.20
C LYS A 11 16.87 14.75 -8.34
N PRO A 12 17.57 14.82 -9.50
CA PRO A 12 17.36 13.88 -10.60
C PRO A 12 17.64 12.41 -10.21
N LEU A 13 18.58 12.16 -9.31
CA LEU A 13 18.87 10.80 -8.83
C LEU A 13 17.73 10.26 -7.96
N GLY A 14 17.11 11.12 -7.14
CA GLY A 14 15.91 10.80 -6.38
C GLY A 14 14.69 10.57 -7.28
N ASP A 15 14.49 11.44 -8.26
CA ASP A 15 13.37 11.36 -9.21
C ASP A 15 13.42 10.07 -10.04
N ILE A 16 14.62 9.62 -10.47
CA ILE A 16 14.78 8.32 -11.14
C ILE A 16 14.22 7.19 -10.28
N PHE A 17 14.55 7.16 -8.98
CA PHE A 17 14.03 6.13 -8.08
C PHE A 17 12.51 6.16 -7.96
N LEU A 18 11.94 7.34 -7.74
CA LEU A 18 10.49 7.49 -7.62
C LEU A 18 9.77 7.12 -8.92
N ASN A 19 10.28 7.57 -10.07
CA ASN A 19 9.70 7.24 -11.36
C ASN A 19 9.76 5.74 -11.66
N LEU A 20 10.85 5.05 -11.33
CA LEU A 20 10.95 3.60 -11.46
C LEU A 20 9.93 2.88 -10.59
N LEU A 21 9.68 3.36 -9.35
CA LEU A 21 8.64 2.81 -8.49
C LEU A 21 7.24 3.05 -9.05
N LEU A 22 6.96 4.27 -9.53
CA LEU A 22 5.64 4.64 -10.06
C LEU A 22 5.28 3.82 -11.30
N VAL A 23 6.22 3.61 -12.22
CA VAL A 23 6.00 2.80 -13.43
C VAL A 23 5.63 1.35 -13.11
N ILE A 24 6.19 0.78 -12.04
CA ILE A 24 5.96 -0.63 -11.72
C ILE A 24 4.67 -0.88 -10.91
N ILE A 25 4.04 0.16 -10.35
CA ILE A 25 2.84 0.01 -9.50
C ILE A 25 1.72 -0.69 -10.24
N VAL A 26 1.38 -0.25 -11.44
CA VAL A 26 0.25 -0.79 -12.22
C VAL A 26 0.46 -2.27 -12.58
N PRO A 27 1.58 -2.66 -13.23
CA PRO A 27 1.80 -4.07 -13.53
C PRO A 27 1.95 -4.93 -12.27
N LEU A 28 2.50 -4.40 -11.19
CA LEU A 28 2.61 -5.11 -9.91
C LEU A 28 1.22 -5.41 -9.33
N ILE A 29 0.33 -4.43 -9.25
CA ILE A 29 -1.03 -4.60 -8.74
C ILE A 29 -1.78 -5.61 -9.62
N PHE A 30 -1.76 -5.42 -10.94
CA PHE A 30 -2.45 -6.30 -11.87
C PHE A 30 -2.00 -7.76 -11.73
N LEU A 31 -0.71 -8.03 -11.80
CA LEU A 31 -0.17 -9.39 -11.76
C LEU A 31 -0.33 -10.03 -10.38
N THR A 32 -0.12 -9.28 -9.30
CA THR A 32 -0.24 -9.83 -7.94
C THR A 32 -1.68 -10.20 -7.60
N ILE A 33 -2.64 -9.33 -7.90
CA ILE A 33 -4.06 -9.57 -7.64
C ILE A 33 -4.58 -10.71 -8.51
N THR A 34 -4.31 -10.68 -9.82
CA THR A 34 -4.70 -11.74 -10.74
C THR A 34 -4.12 -13.09 -10.31
N THR A 35 -2.84 -13.14 -9.98
CA THR A 35 -2.18 -14.36 -9.47
C THR A 35 -2.86 -14.87 -8.20
N SER A 36 -3.19 -13.98 -7.27
CA SER A 36 -3.84 -14.35 -6.01
C SER A 36 -5.22 -14.96 -6.26
N ILE A 37 -6.04 -14.34 -7.12
CA ILE A 37 -7.35 -14.88 -7.50
C ILE A 37 -7.24 -16.23 -8.20
N THR A 38 -6.27 -16.43 -9.09
CA THR A 38 -6.08 -17.70 -9.81
C THR A 38 -5.59 -18.85 -8.91
N LYS A 39 -4.94 -18.54 -7.79
CA LYS A 39 -4.50 -19.53 -6.80
C LYS A 39 -5.62 -19.94 -5.83
N MET A 40 -6.69 -19.17 -5.75
CA MET A 40 -7.81 -19.49 -4.85
C MET A 40 -8.53 -20.76 -5.33
N LYS A 41 -8.45 -21.82 -4.53
CA LYS A 41 -9.33 -22.98 -4.70
C LYS A 41 -10.70 -22.59 -4.17
N THR A 42 -11.78 -22.84 -4.92
CA THR A 42 -13.17 -22.51 -4.56
C THR A 42 -13.78 -23.54 -3.59
N PRO A 43 -13.59 -23.47 -2.28
CA PRO A 43 -14.36 -24.26 -1.32
C PRO A 43 -15.67 -23.50 -1.04
N LYS A 44 -16.77 -24.24 -0.89
CA LYS A 44 -18.11 -23.68 -0.58
C LYS A 44 -18.15 -22.83 0.73
N ARG A 45 -17.18 -22.95 1.61
CA ARG A 45 -17.03 -22.14 2.84
C ARG A 45 -16.35 -20.79 2.62
N LEU A 46 -15.71 -20.56 1.48
CA LEU A 46 -14.89 -19.38 1.22
C LEU A 46 -15.70 -18.07 1.31
N GLY A 47 -16.95 -18.07 0.86
CA GLY A 47 -17.80 -16.86 0.89
C GLY A 47 -18.00 -16.30 2.29
N LYS A 48 -18.28 -17.15 3.29
CA LYS A 48 -18.48 -16.71 4.68
C LYS A 48 -17.18 -16.19 5.30
N ILE A 49 -16.08 -16.86 5.03
CA ILE A 49 -14.75 -16.44 5.51
C ILE A 49 -14.35 -15.10 4.90
N MET A 50 -14.53 -14.94 3.57
CA MET A 50 -14.24 -13.70 2.86
C MET A 50 -15.05 -12.51 3.39
N ILE A 51 -16.36 -12.70 3.60
CA ILE A 51 -17.21 -11.64 4.18
C ILE A 51 -16.73 -11.25 5.58
N THR A 52 -16.40 -12.23 6.41
CA THR A 52 -15.87 -11.96 7.76
C THR A 52 -14.56 -11.18 7.71
N ILE A 53 -13.63 -11.57 6.81
CA ILE A 53 -12.36 -10.85 6.62
C ILE A 53 -12.61 -9.41 6.18
N ILE A 54 -13.50 -9.18 5.22
CA ILE A 54 -13.85 -7.84 4.72
C ILE A 54 -14.43 -6.98 5.86
N ILE A 55 -15.37 -7.53 6.63
CA ILE A 55 -15.96 -6.81 7.78
C ILE A 55 -14.89 -6.44 8.80
N VAL A 56 -14.02 -7.37 9.17
CA VAL A 56 -12.93 -7.12 10.12
C VAL A 56 -11.99 -6.04 9.58
N PHE A 57 -11.61 -6.09 8.29
CA PHE A 57 -10.77 -5.06 7.69
C PHE A 57 -11.43 -3.69 7.67
N LEU A 58 -12.71 -3.60 7.33
CA LEU A 58 -13.46 -2.33 7.36
C LEU A 58 -13.50 -1.74 8.77
N ILE A 59 -13.86 -2.53 9.78
CA ILE A 59 -13.87 -2.08 11.18
C ILE A 59 -12.48 -1.63 11.60
N THR A 60 -11.44 -2.42 11.30
CA THR A 60 -10.06 -2.09 11.64
C THR A 60 -9.61 -0.79 10.98
N SER A 61 -9.95 -0.59 9.70
CA SER A 61 -9.62 0.62 8.96
C SER A 61 -10.30 1.85 9.54
N ILE A 62 -11.57 1.76 9.91
CA ILE A 62 -12.30 2.85 10.56
C ILE A 62 -11.62 3.22 11.90
N ILE A 63 -11.32 2.23 12.74
CA ILE A 63 -10.62 2.45 14.01
C ILE A 63 -9.25 3.08 13.78
N ALA A 64 -8.49 2.60 12.78
CA ALA A 64 -7.17 3.14 12.44
C ALA A 64 -7.24 4.61 12.00
N VAL A 65 -8.26 4.99 11.21
CA VAL A 65 -8.48 6.38 10.80
C VAL A 65 -8.76 7.27 12.01
N PHE A 66 -9.63 6.85 12.93
CA PHE A 66 -9.92 7.63 14.14
C PHE A 66 -8.68 7.77 15.04
N ILE A 67 -7.90 6.72 15.22
CA ILE A 67 -6.67 6.78 16.02
C ILE A 67 -5.62 7.66 15.33
N GLY A 68 -5.46 7.54 14.01
CA GLY A 68 -4.57 8.39 13.23
C GLY A 68 -4.97 9.87 13.36
N PHE A 69 -6.25 10.19 13.18
CA PHE A 69 -6.76 11.56 13.35
C PHE A 69 -6.53 12.07 14.78
N ALA A 70 -6.85 11.28 15.80
CA ALA A 70 -6.62 11.66 17.19
C ALA A 70 -5.13 11.91 17.47
N SER A 71 -4.23 11.06 16.94
CA SER A 71 -2.79 11.21 17.16
C SER A 71 -2.23 12.50 16.57
N THR A 72 -2.74 12.93 15.41
CA THR A 72 -2.34 14.19 14.77
C THR A 72 -2.96 15.42 15.44
N TYR A 73 -4.15 15.27 16.03
CA TYR A 73 -4.80 16.36 16.77
C TYR A 73 -4.05 16.73 18.06
N PHE A 74 -3.54 15.72 18.78
CA PHE A 74 -2.82 15.94 20.04
C PHE A 74 -1.36 16.38 19.84
N VAL A 75 -0.77 16.10 18.70
CA VAL A 75 0.63 16.43 18.39
C VAL A 75 0.68 17.43 17.26
N LYS A 76 1.08 18.67 17.54
CA LYS A 76 1.35 19.67 16.50
C LYS A 76 2.59 19.24 15.71
N LEU A 77 2.36 18.62 14.54
CA LEU A 77 3.41 18.04 13.70
C LEU A 77 4.19 19.11 12.93
N VAL A 78 3.51 20.15 12.49
CA VAL A 78 4.06 21.26 11.68
C VAL A 78 3.63 22.58 12.29
N ASN A 79 4.52 23.58 12.31
CA ASN A 79 4.14 24.93 12.67
C ASN A 79 3.25 25.53 11.56
N PRO A 80 2.29 26.42 11.90
CA PRO A 80 1.41 27.02 10.90
C PRO A 80 2.15 27.74 9.76
N GLU A 81 3.24 28.44 10.07
CA GLU A 81 4.07 29.17 9.10
C GLU A 81 4.77 28.21 8.10
N ASP A 82 5.27 27.07 8.58
CA ASP A 82 5.87 26.04 7.72
C ASP A 82 4.80 25.33 6.87
N GLY A 83 3.56 25.22 7.38
CA GLY A 83 2.42 24.64 6.69
C GLY A 83 1.97 25.45 5.47
N GLU A 84 1.96 26.78 5.56
CA GLU A 84 1.62 27.68 4.45
C GLU A 84 2.67 27.59 3.33
N ASN A 85 3.95 27.57 3.67
CA ASN A 85 5.03 27.42 2.69
C ASN A 85 4.97 26.09 1.95
N ILE A 86 4.65 24.98 2.66
CA ILE A 86 4.47 23.65 2.05
C ILE A 86 3.27 23.66 1.11
N LYS A 87 2.16 24.29 1.51
CA LYS A 87 0.95 24.37 0.71
C LYS A 87 1.20 25.13 -0.60
N GLN A 88 1.84 26.29 -0.55
CA GLN A 88 2.20 27.07 -1.74
C GLN A 88 3.09 26.27 -2.70
N SER A 89 4.11 25.58 -2.17
CA SER A 89 5.01 24.78 -3.01
C SER A 89 4.33 23.56 -3.64
N LEU A 90 3.34 22.96 -2.97
CA LEU A 90 2.54 21.87 -3.53
C LEU A 90 1.52 22.36 -4.57
N GLU A 91 1.00 23.58 -4.40
CA GLU A 91 0.10 24.20 -5.36
C GLU A 91 0.87 24.57 -6.65
N GLU A 92 2.09 25.11 -6.55
CA GLU A 92 2.95 25.39 -7.70
C GLU A 92 3.32 24.11 -8.49
N ASP A 93 3.67 23.01 -7.80
CA ASP A 93 3.95 21.73 -8.46
C ASP A 93 2.70 21.12 -9.11
N THR A 94 1.51 21.32 -8.53
CA THR A 94 0.23 20.84 -9.06
C THR A 94 -0.23 21.66 -10.27
N GLU A 95 0.02 22.97 -10.29
CA GLU A 95 -0.30 23.82 -11.46
C GLU A 95 0.56 23.49 -12.67
N VAL A 96 1.82 23.06 -12.47
CA VAL A 96 2.70 22.63 -13.56
C VAL A 96 2.23 21.27 -14.14
N GLU A 97 1.67 20.38 -13.32
CA GLU A 97 1.13 19.08 -13.76
C GLU A 97 -0.24 19.24 -14.47
N ASN A 98 -1.07 20.20 -14.03
CA ASN A 98 -2.39 20.48 -14.61
C ASN A 98 -2.35 21.37 -15.86
N ALA A 99 -1.27 22.08 -16.14
CA ALA A 99 -1.12 22.90 -17.36
C ALA A 99 -1.06 22.08 -18.67
N SER A 100 -1.04 20.77 -18.58
CA SER A 100 -1.04 19.86 -19.73
C SER A 100 -2.37 19.15 -20.00
N THR A 101 -3.42 19.47 -19.26
CA THR A 101 -4.76 18.92 -19.50
C THR A 101 -5.74 20.06 -19.76
N ASP A 102 -6.23 20.14 -20.99
CA ASP A 102 -7.32 21.06 -21.36
C ASP A 102 -8.53 20.79 -20.45
N VAL A 103 -8.81 21.71 -19.58
CA VAL A 103 -9.99 21.68 -18.69
C VAL A 103 -11.17 22.22 -19.51
N GLU A 104 -11.93 21.32 -20.13
CA GLU A 104 -13.32 21.65 -20.45
C GLU A 104 -14.09 21.80 -19.15
N GLU A 105 -14.86 22.89 -19.02
CA GLU A 105 -15.77 23.15 -17.90
C GLU A 105 -16.86 22.08 -17.84
N GLU A 106 -16.56 20.93 -17.23
CA GLU A 106 -17.56 19.93 -16.91
C GLU A 106 -18.22 20.24 -15.55
N LYS A 107 -19.56 20.25 -15.56
CA LYS A 107 -20.40 20.31 -14.36
C LYS A 107 -19.86 19.32 -13.32
N GLU A 108 -19.81 19.71 -12.05
CA GLU A 108 -19.38 18.82 -10.97
C GLU A 108 -20.09 17.46 -11.07
N PRO A 109 -19.33 16.36 -11.26
CA PRO A 109 -19.94 15.05 -11.48
C PRO A 109 -20.71 14.60 -10.24
N THR A 110 -21.90 14.09 -10.44
CA THR A 110 -22.75 13.48 -9.40
C THR A 110 -21.98 12.36 -8.66
N ILE A 111 -22.30 12.10 -7.38
CA ILE A 111 -21.67 11.03 -6.58
C ILE A 111 -21.68 9.69 -7.33
N ALA A 112 -22.75 9.39 -8.07
CA ALA A 112 -22.86 8.17 -8.89
C ALA A 112 -21.85 8.18 -10.05
N GLU A 113 -21.67 9.29 -10.75
CA GLU A 113 -20.70 9.44 -11.84
C GLU A 113 -19.27 9.38 -11.32
N ARG A 114 -18.99 9.98 -10.17
CA ARG A 114 -17.68 9.83 -9.49
C ARG A 114 -17.39 8.37 -9.16
N THR A 115 -18.38 7.62 -8.67
CA THR A 115 -18.23 6.20 -8.36
C THR A 115 -17.96 5.37 -9.63
N VAL A 116 -18.69 5.65 -10.72
CA VAL A 116 -18.46 4.97 -12.00
C VAL A 116 -17.06 5.26 -12.54
N ASN A 117 -16.64 6.52 -12.52
CA ASN A 117 -15.32 6.94 -13.00
C ASN A 117 -14.17 6.38 -12.14
N LEU A 118 -14.41 6.14 -10.86
CA LEU A 118 -13.43 5.48 -9.98
C LEU A 118 -13.30 3.97 -10.24
N LEU A 119 -14.42 3.29 -10.51
CA LEU A 119 -14.46 1.84 -10.67
C LEU A 119 -14.13 1.36 -12.08
N THR A 120 -14.40 2.20 -13.10
CA THR A 120 -14.29 1.84 -14.51
C THR A 120 -13.69 2.96 -15.33
N VAL A 121 -12.99 2.58 -16.38
CA VAL A 121 -12.47 3.51 -17.40
C VAL A 121 -12.96 3.07 -18.77
N ASN A 122 -13.13 4.03 -19.66
CA ASN A 122 -13.67 3.82 -21.01
C ASN A 122 -12.61 3.40 -22.03
N ASP A 123 -11.33 3.39 -21.66
CA ASP A 123 -10.21 3.08 -22.56
C ASP A 123 -9.19 2.19 -21.83
N PHE A 124 -8.68 1.18 -22.55
CA PHE A 124 -7.67 0.27 -22.02
C PHE A 124 -6.34 0.97 -21.71
N SER A 125 -5.99 2.01 -22.46
CA SER A 125 -4.79 2.81 -22.17
C SER A 125 -4.90 3.56 -20.86
N LYS A 126 -6.09 4.10 -20.54
CA LYS A 126 -6.38 4.75 -19.27
C LYS A 126 -6.38 3.77 -18.09
N LEU A 127 -6.72 2.49 -18.34
CA LEU A 127 -6.64 1.45 -17.32
C LEU A 127 -5.22 1.26 -16.79
N LEU A 128 -4.21 1.44 -17.64
CA LEU A 128 -2.80 1.27 -17.27
C LEU A 128 -2.19 2.52 -16.63
N SER A 129 -2.96 3.58 -16.40
CA SER A 129 -2.50 4.79 -15.69
C SER A 129 -2.45 4.57 -14.19
N LYS A 130 -1.43 5.14 -13.55
CA LYS A 130 -1.31 5.24 -12.08
C LYS A 130 -2.49 5.96 -11.42
N ASP A 131 -3.21 6.80 -12.17
CA ASP A 131 -4.33 7.60 -11.67
C ASP A 131 -5.61 6.77 -11.50
N ASN A 132 -5.67 5.61 -12.17
CA ASN A 132 -6.84 4.73 -12.20
C ASN A 132 -6.61 3.39 -11.46
N ILE A 133 -5.86 3.40 -10.36
CA ILE A 133 -5.48 2.18 -9.60
C ILE A 133 -6.70 1.34 -9.19
N ILE A 134 -7.83 1.97 -8.84
CA ILE A 134 -9.06 1.25 -8.46
C ILE A 134 -9.63 0.50 -9.67
N ALA A 135 -9.65 1.10 -10.84
CA ALA A 135 -10.08 0.43 -12.07
C ALA A 135 -9.15 -0.75 -12.43
N VAL A 136 -7.82 -0.58 -12.27
CA VAL A 136 -6.84 -1.68 -12.43
C VAL A 136 -7.16 -2.83 -11.48
N LEU A 137 -7.48 -2.53 -10.22
CA LEU A 137 -7.81 -3.54 -9.20
C LEU A 137 -9.08 -4.32 -9.59
N VAL A 138 -10.16 -3.61 -9.98
CA VAL A 138 -11.41 -4.23 -10.44
C VAL A 138 -11.16 -5.12 -11.66
N PHE A 139 -10.43 -4.61 -12.65
CA PHE A 139 -10.08 -5.38 -13.84
C PHE A 139 -9.23 -6.61 -13.51
N SER A 140 -8.28 -6.49 -12.58
CA SER A 140 -7.42 -7.61 -12.15
C SER A 140 -8.22 -8.73 -11.51
N ILE A 141 -9.23 -8.38 -10.71
CA ILE A 141 -10.16 -9.35 -10.10
C ILE A 141 -10.97 -10.06 -11.20
N LEU A 142 -11.59 -9.28 -12.10
CA LEU A 142 -12.38 -9.83 -13.22
C LEU A 142 -11.53 -10.75 -14.09
N PHE A 143 -10.31 -10.34 -14.43
CA PHE A 143 -9.39 -11.13 -15.24
C PHE A 143 -8.98 -12.44 -14.54
N GLY A 144 -8.68 -12.39 -13.24
CA GLY A 144 -8.38 -13.59 -12.45
C GLY A 144 -9.55 -14.56 -12.35
N VAL A 145 -10.77 -14.05 -12.18
CA VAL A 145 -12.00 -14.87 -12.20
C VAL A 145 -12.22 -15.48 -13.57
N ALA A 146 -12.06 -14.72 -14.64
CA ALA A 146 -12.21 -15.22 -16.02
C ALA A 146 -11.20 -16.34 -16.34
N ILE A 147 -9.95 -16.23 -15.90
CA ILE A 147 -8.97 -17.32 -16.03
C ILE A 147 -9.46 -18.59 -15.34
N ASN A 148 -9.98 -18.49 -14.12
CA ASN A 148 -10.50 -19.63 -13.39
C ASN A 148 -11.75 -20.23 -14.07
N MET A 149 -12.63 -19.40 -14.64
CA MET A 149 -13.80 -19.85 -15.41
C MET A 149 -13.42 -20.55 -16.71
N ALA A 150 -12.32 -20.18 -17.35
CA ALA A 150 -11.82 -20.81 -18.57
C ALA A 150 -11.30 -22.26 -18.35
N GLY A 151 -11.11 -22.69 -17.10
CA GLY A 151 -10.71 -24.06 -16.75
C GLY A 151 -9.38 -24.46 -17.40
N GLU A 152 -9.33 -25.63 -18.04
CA GLU A 152 -8.11 -26.16 -18.69
C GLU A 152 -7.57 -25.22 -19.79
N LYS A 153 -8.44 -24.53 -20.53
CA LYS A 153 -8.03 -23.58 -21.56
C LYS A 153 -7.35 -22.33 -20.99
N GLY A 154 -7.69 -21.97 -19.73
CA GLY A 154 -7.09 -20.85 -19.01
C GLY A 154 -5.73 -21.18 -18.39
N LYS A 155 -5.32 -22.45 -18.32
CA LYS A 155 -4.09 -22.89 -17.65
C LYS A 155 -2.81 -22.23 -18.17
N PRO A 156 -2.56 -22.09 -19.47
CA PRO A 156 -1.37 -21.38 -19.97
C PRO A 156 -1.33 -19.91 -19.54
N VAL A 157 -2.47 -19.23 -19.55
CA VAL A 157 -2.57 -17.83 -19.13
C VAL A 157 -2.31 -17.72 -17.62
N LYS A 158 -2.83 -18.64 -16.81
CA LYS A 158 -2.57 -18.71 -15.38
C LYS A 158 -1.07 -18.87 -15.09
N GLU A 159 -0.39 -19.78 -15.73
CA GLU A 159 1.05 -20.03 -15.58
C GLU A 159 1.87 -18.82 -16.02
N PHE A 160 1.49 -18.19 -17.14
CA PHE A 160 2.11 -16.96 -17.61
C PHE A 160 2.01 -15.83 -16.58
N VAL A 161 0.80 -15.55 -16.06
CA VAL A 161 0.58 -14.48 -15.07
C VAL A 161 1.34 -14.75 -13.77
N GLN A 162 1.43 -16.01 -13.33
CA GLN A 162 2.21 -16.37 -12.15
C GLN A 162 3.71 -16.13 -12.37
N SER A 163 4.25 -16.55 -13.49
CA SER A 163 5.66 -16.32 -13.85
C SER A 163 5.95 -14.83 -14.03
N ALA A 164 5.07 -14.10 -14.71
CA ALA A 164 5.20 -12.65 -14.87
C ALA A 164 5.17 -11.91 -13.52
N ASN A 165 4.34 -12.38 -12.55
CA ASN A 165 4.32 -11.81 -11.21
C ASN A 165 5.66 -12.00 -10.47
N GLU A 166 6.32 -13.15 -10.63
CA GLU A 166 7.65 -13.38 -10.06
C GLU A 166 8.71 -12.46 -10.70
N VAL A 167 8.64 -12.26 -12.01
CA VAL A 167 9.53 -11.33 -12.73
C VAL A 167 9.35 -9.90 -12.23
N ILE A 168 8.12 -9.41 -12.10
CA ILE A 168 7.83 -8.08 -11.57
C ILE A 168 8.33 -7.92 -10.13
N GLN A 169 8.15 -8.91 -9.28
CA GLN A 169 8.68 -8.87 -7.92
C GLN A 169 10.22 -8.81 -7.90
N ASN A 170 10.89 -9.47 -8.82
CA ASN A 170 12.34 -9.38 -8.94
C ASN A 170 12.79 -8.01 -9.46
N ILE A 171 12.04 -7.38 -10.38
CA ILE A 171 12.29 -5.99 -10.79
C ILE A 171 12.19 -5.05 -9.61
N VAL A 172 11.16 -5.19 -8.75
CA VAL A 172 11.04 -4.40 -7.51
C VAL A 172 12.28 -4.60 -6.63
N LYS A 173 12.74 -5.83 -6.45
CA LYS A 173 13.97 -6.08 -5.66
C LYS A 173 15.18 -5.35 -6.25
N ILE A 174 15.35 -5.38 -7.58
CA ILE A 174 16.44 -4.67 -8.26
C ILE A 174 16.36 -3.16 -8.01
N ILE A 175 15.15 -2.58 -8.15
CA ILE A 175 14.93 -1.16 -7.86
C ILE A 175 15.24 -0.85 -6.39
N MET A 176 14.88 -1.73 -5.46
CA MET A 176 15.17 -1.56 -4.03
C MET A 176 16.65 -1.59 -3.67
N TYR A 177 17.52 -2.18 -4.48
CA TYR A 177 18.96 -2.01 -4.29
C TYR A 177 19.43 -0.56 -4.53
N TYR A 178 18.73 0.16 -5.40
CA TYR A 178 19.00 1.59 -5.64
C TYR A 178 18.34 2.50 -4.58
N ALA A 179 17.38 2.00 -3.81
CA ALA A 179 16.59 2.77 -2.86
C ALA A 179 17.43 3.60 -1.85
N PRO A 180 18.51 3.08 -1.23
CA PRO A 180 19.30 3.88 -0.29
C PRO A 180 19.91 5.14 -0.93
N ILE A 181 20.33 5.04 -2.20
CA ILE A 181 20.89 6.16 -2.95
C ILE A 181 19.75 7.09 -3.40
N GLY A 182 18.72 6.55 -4.04
CA GLY A 182 17.60 7.31 -4.55
C GLY A 182 16.83 8.08 -3.46
N LEU A 183 16.46 7.41 -2.37
CA LEU A 183 15.82 8.06 -1.23
C LEU A 183 16.71 9.05 -0.53
N GLY A 184 18.00 8.73 -0.36
CA GLY A 184 18.98 9.65 0.23
C GLY A 184 19.10 10.94 -0.57
N CYS A 185 19.22 10.84 -1.89
CA CYS A 185 19.29 11.98 -2.81
C CYS A 185 17.97 12.78 -2.82
N TYR A 186 16.84 12.10 -2.85
CA TYR A 186 15.51 12.74 -2.79
C TYR A 186 15.33 13.53 -1.50
N PHE A 187 15.60 12.92 -0.34
CA PHE A 187 15.52 13.61 0.95
C PHE A 187 16.51 14.75 1.06
N ALA A 188 17.74 14.60 0.56
CA ALA A 188 18.73 15.68 0.56
C ALA A 188 18.25 16.88 -0.26
N ALA A 189 17.71 16.63 -1.46
CA ALA A 189 17.14 17.67 -2.31
C ALA A 189 15.92 18.31 -1.64
N PHE A 190 15.03 17.52 -1.06
CA PHE A 190 13.84 18.00 -0.35
C PHE A 190 14.19 18.91 0.84
N VAL A 191 15.11 18.50 1.70
CA VAL A 191 15.59 19.32 2.81
C VAL A 191 16.32 20.58 2.31
N GLY A 192 17.02 20.47 1.18
CA GLY A 192 17.68 21.60 0.52
C GLY A 192 16.68 22.66 0.03
N SER A 193 15.56 22.24 -0.54
CA SER A 193 14.53 23.14 -1.06
C SER A 193 13.66 23.76 0.03
N PHE A 194 13.26 22.98 1.03
CA PHE A 194 12.28 23.41 2.04
C PHE A 194 12.88 23.76 3.41
N GLY A 195 14.17 23.53 3.61
CA GLY A 195 14.85 23.87 4.86
C GLY A 195 14.79 22.78 5.94
N ALA A 196 15.59 22.99 7.01
CA ALA A 196 15.75 22.01 8.08
C ALA A 196 14.50 21.85 8.98
N SER A 197 13.65 22.88 9.09
CA SER A 197 12.40 22.85 9.87
C SER A 197 11.46 21.75 9.41
N ILE A 198 11.34 21.56 8.10
CA ILE A 198 10.51 20.53 7.49
C ILE A 198 11.06 19.13 7.79
N ALA A 199 12.38 18.94 7.71
CA ALA A 199 13.00 17.67 8.09
C ALA A 199 12.69 17.27 9.54
N VAL A 200 12.69 18.24 10.46
CA VAL A 200 12.30 18.03 11.86
C VAL A 200 10.81 17.66 11.98
N GLY A 201 9.93 18.30 11.20
CA GLY A 201 8.50 17.99 11.13
C GLY A 201 8.26 16.53 10.67
N TYR A 202 8.94 16.12 9.60
CA TYR A 202 8.87 14.71 9.13
C TYR A 202 9.39 13.72 10.16
N LEU A 203 10.49 14.03 10.84
CA LEU A 203 11.03 13.16 11.89
C LEU A 203 10.03 13.02 13.06
N LYS A 204 9.40 14.11 13.50
CA LYS A 204 8.34 14.08 14.51
C LYS A 204 7.17 13.21 14.05
N THR A 205 6.69 13.42 12.83
CA THR A 205 5.61 12.63 12.24
C THR A 205 5.96 11.15 12.18
N PHE A 206 7.18 10.81 11.76
CA PHE A 206 7.65 9.43 11.70
C PHE A 206 7.69 8.77 13.09
N ILE A 207 8.18 9.48 14.10
CA ILE A 207 8.22 8.97 15.49
C ILE A 207 6.81 8.74 16.01
N VAL A 208 5.91 9.71 15.86
CA VAL A 208 4.51 9.60 16.30
C VAL A 208 3.81 8.45 15.57
N TYR A 209 3.95 8.38 14.25
CA TYR A 209 3.40 7.29 13.44
C TYR A 209 3.91 5.94 13.91
N THR A 210 5.22 5.80 14.14
CA THR A 210 5.81 4.53 14.57
C THR A 210 5.27 4.09 15.93
N ILE A 211 5.19 5.00 16.90
CA ILE A 211 4.65 4.71 18.25
C ILE A 211 3.19 4.28 18.14
N VAL A 212 2.37 5.03 17.39
CA VAL A 212 0.95 4.76 17.19
C VAL A 212 0.75 3.42 16.45
N ALA A 213 1.52 3.16 15.39
CA ALA A 213 1.44 1.92 14.63
C ALA A 213 1.81 0.69 15.47
N VAL A 214 2.87 0.79 16.27
CA VAL A 214 3.29 -0.29 17.17
C VAL A 214 2.24 -0.52 18.26
N ALA A 215 1.72 0.54 18.88
CA ALA A 215 0.66 0.43 19.88
C ALA A 215 -0.62 -0.17 19.27
N PHE A 216 -1.02 0.30 18.09
CA PHE A 216 -2.16 -0.23 17.35
C PHE A 216 -2.01 -1.72 17.05
N TYR A 217 -0.84 -2.15 16.58
CA TYR A 217 -0.52 -3.55 16.33
C TYR A 217 -0.75 -4.39 17.60
N PHE A 218 -0.14 -4.04 18.72
CA PHE A 218 -0.29 -4.81 19.96
C PHE A 218 -1.74 -4.80 20.49
N ILE A 219 -2.42 -3.68 20.46
CA ILE A 219 -3.79 -3.55 20.97
C ILE A 219 -4.75 -4.34 20.10
N MET A 220 -4.75 -4.12 18.79
CA MET A 220 -5.74 -4.73 17.89
C MET A 220 -5.58 -6.24 17.81
N TYR A 221 -4.36 -6.75 17.66
CA TYR A 221 -4.14 -8.20 17.64
C TYR A 221 -4.44 -8.86 18.98
N THR A 222 -4.22 -8.18 20.10
CA THR A 222 -4.65 -8.70 21.42
C THR A 222 -6.16 -8.76 21.51
N ILE A 223 -6.88 -7.74 21.04
CA ILE A 223 -8.35 -7.73 21.01
C ILE A 223 -8.87 -8.88 20.13
N TYR A 224 -8.33 -9.05 18.92
CA TYR A 224 -8.73 -10.15 18.04
C TYR A 224 -8.46 -11.52 18.62
N ALA A 225 -7.29 -11.71 19.23
CA ALA A 225 -6.95 -12.96 19.90
C ALA A 225 -7.86 -13.24 21.11
N TRP A 226 -8.28 -12.18 21.80
CA TRP A 226 -9.25 -12.28 22.90
C TRP A 226 -10.64 -12.66 22.41
N ILE A 227 -11.13 -12.03 21.35
CA ILE A 227 -12.43 -12.34 20.72
C ILE A 227 -12.45 -13.78 20.22
N ALA A 228 -11.34 -14.26 19.64
CA ALA A 228 -11.24 -15.61 19.07
C ALA A 228 -11.16 -16.72 20.12
N GLY A 229 -10.51 -16.49 21.29
CA GLY A 229 -10.26 -17.56 22.25
C GLY A 229 -10.05 -17.11 23.71
N GLY A 230 -10.49 -15.90 24.06
CA GLY A 230 -10.33 -15.34 25.40
C GLY A 230 -8.85 -15.23 25.79
N THR A 231 -8.57 -15.42 27.07
CA THR A 231 -7.20 -15.38 27.62
C THR A 231 -6.28 -16.48 27.05
N ARG A 232 -6.85 -17.64 26.70
CA ARG A 232 -6.10 -18.72 26.03
C ARG A 232 -5.70 -18.32 24.62
N GLY A 233 -6.60 -17.65 23.88
CA GLY A 233 -6.33 -17.11 22.55
C GLY A 233 -5.19 -16.10 22.55
N ILE A 234 -5.18 -15.16 23.51
CA ILE A 234 -4.09 -14.17 23.65
C ILE A 234 -2.74 -14.88 23.86
N LYS A 235 -2.68 -15.85 24.78
CA LYS A 235 -1.43 -16.59 25.04
C LYS A 235 -0.97 -17.40 23.84
N ALA A 236 -1.89 -18.09 23.15
CA ALA A 236 -1.59 -18.85 21.95
C ALA A 236 -1.08 -17.95 20.82
N PHE A 237 -1.70 -16.80 20.63
CA PHE A 237 -1.31 -15.83 19.61
C PHE A 237 0.09 -15.30 19.85
N TRP A 238 0.34 -14.63 20.99
CA TRP A 238 1.63 -13.98 21.24
C TRP A 238 2.80 -14.95 21.37
N LYS A 239 2.54 -16.18 21.82
CA LYS A 239 3.57 -17.23 21.82
C LYS A 239 4.03 -17.62 20.41
N ASN A 240 3.15 -17.56 19.40
CA ASN A 240 3.40 -18.09 18.07
C ASN A 240 3.45 -17.01 16.97
N ALA A 241 3.07 -15.75 17.23
CA ALA A 241 3.04 -14.69 16.23
C ALA A 241 4.41 -14.08 15.92
N ILE A 242 5.39 -14.19 16.81
CA ILE A 242 6.70 -13.53 16.69
C ILE A 242 7.44 -13.91 15.40
N PRO A 243 7.57 -15.19 14.99
CA PRO A 243 8.27 -15.54 13.75
C PRO A 243 7.60 -14.92 12.52
N SER A 244 6.27 -14.91 12.48
CA SER A 244 5.48 -14.30 11.41
C SER A 244 5.71 -12.80 11.32
N THR A 245 5.68 -12.11 12.48
CA THR A 245 5.93 -10.66 12.57
C THR A 245 7.33 -10.30 12.09
N LEU A 246 8.34 -11.03 12.56
CA LEU A 246 9.74 -10.80 12.15
C LEU A 246 9.93 -11.06 10.66
N THR A 247 9.32 -12.11 10.11
CA THR A 247 9.39 -12.40 8.68
C THR A 247 8.75 -11.30 7.85
N ALA A 248 7.57 -10.82 8.26
CA ALA A 248 6.88 -9.73 7.57
C ALA A 248 7.71 -8.42 7.60
N LEU A 249 8.29 -8.08 8.74
CA LEU A 249 9.16 -6.90 8.89
C LEU A 249 10.45 -7.03 8.06
N ALA A 250 11.08 -8.20 8.08
CA ALA A 250 12.36 -8.41 7.38
C ALA A 250 12.20 -8.45 5.86
N THR A 251 11.07 -8.99 5.37
CA THR A 251 10.84 -9.16 3.93
C THR A 251 10.03 -8.03 3.31
N CYS A 252 9.32 -7.22 4.12
CA CYS A 252 8.34 -6.24 3.66
C CYS A 252 7.36 -6.83 2.63
N SER A 253 7.13 -8.14 2.67
CA SER A 253 6.34 -8.88 1.68
C SER A 253 5.32 -9.80 2.37
N SER A 254 4.04 -9.51 2.15
CA SER A 254 2.95 -10.38 2.62
C SER A 254 3.01 -11.78 1.99
N ALA A 255 3.43 -11.88 0.72
CA ALA A 255 3.54 -13.15 0.03
C ALA A 255 4.66 -14.04 0.62
N ALA A 256 5.81 -13.45 0.96
CA ALA A 256 6.92 -14.17 1.57
C ALA A 256 6.61 -14.68 2.98
N SER A 257 5.69 -14.00 3.69
CA SER A 257 5.29 -14.42 5.04
C SER A 257 4.18 -15.48 5.07
N ILE A 258 3.53 -15.80 3.94
CA ILE A 258 2.43 -16.80 3.89
C ILE A 258 2.83 -18.16 4.50
N PRO A 259 3.95 -18.79 4.12
CA PRO A 259 4.32 -20.11 4.67
C PRO A 259 4.49 -20.08 6.19
N VAL A 260 5.15 -19.02 6.69
CA VAL A 260 5.39 -18.83 8.13
C VAL A 260 4.08 -18.53 8.86
N ASN A 261 3.18 -17.73 8.25
CA ASN A 261 1.85 -17.45 8.80
C ASN A 261 1.01 -18.72 8.94
N ILE A 262 1.03 -19.60 7.94
CA ILE A 262 0.33 -20.90 7.99
C ILE A 262 0.87 -21.76 9.13
N GLU A 263 2.19 -21.89 9.27
CA GLU A 263 2.81 -22.65 10.33
C GLU A 263 2.48 -22.08 11.72
N CYS A 264 2.56 -20.76 11.88
CA CYS A 264 2.19 -20.08 13.11
C CYS A 264 0.71 -20.31 13.44
N SER A 265 -0.19 -20.21 12.48
CA SER A 265 -1.62 -20.43 12.66
C SER A 265 -1.93 -21.85 13.10
N LYS A 266 -1.28 -22.86 12.54
CA LYS A 266 -1.39 -24.25 12.99
C LYS A 266 -0.97 -24.41 14.45
N LYS A 267 0.15 -23.80 14.84
CA LYS A 267 0.62 -23.80 16.24
C LYS A 267 -0.32 -23.05 17.20
N MET A 268 -1.12 -22.11 16.70
CA MET A 268 -2.18 -21.44 17.45
C MET A 268 -3.45 -22.28 17.62
N GLY A 269 -3.55 -23.42 16.91
CA GLY A 269 -4.71 -24.33 16.95
C GLY A 269 -5.78 -24.02 15.90
N VAL A 270 -5.44 -23.28 14.84
CA VAL A 270 -6.35 -23.07 13.71
C VAL A 270 -6.39 -24.36 12.88
N PRO A 271 -7.58 -24.92 12.56
CA PRO A 271 -7.74 -26.13 11.74
C PRO A 271 -7.17 -25.93 10.32
N GLU A 272 -6.76 -27.03 9.69
CA GLU A 272 -6.19 -27.02 8.32
C GLU A 272 -7.24 -27.02 7.20
N ASP A 273 -8.52 -26.86 7.48
CA ASP A 273 -9.66 -26.99 6.56
C ASP A 273 -9.73 -25.90 5.47
#